data_0daf31ebc6ce8dbe6893d2639aee8a72
#
_entry.id   0daf31ebc6ce8dbe6893d2639aee8a72
#
_cell.length_a   1.000
_cell.length_b   1.000
_cell.length_c   1.000
_cell.angle_alpha   90.00
_cell.angle_beta   90.00
_cell.angle_gamma   90.00
#
_symmetry.space_group_name_H-M   'P 1'
#
loop_
_entity.id
_entity.type
_entity.pdbx_description
1 polymer ?
#
loop_
_entity_poly.entity_id
_entity_poly.type
_entity_poly.pdbx_seq_one_letter_code
_entity_poly.pdbx_strand_id
1 'polypeptide(L)'
;MIAMRDGVPHVALIATRSRTRWGLPKGAVTDGETSQAAALREVREETGIEARILRPLPTIEYTFRAGDTLVFKRVDFYLMEYVAGELEPQLSEVDDVEWVELTAALRRASFDSERKLLEDALQELSPRPVSS
;
A
#
# COMPACT_ATOMS: atom_id res chain seq x y z
N MET A 1 -0.56 0.52 -4.49
CA MET A 1 -1.11 1.07 -5.76
C MET A 1 -0.11 2.04 -6.33
N ILE A 2 0.21 1.85 -7.60
CA ILE A 2 1.24 2.60 -8.31
C ILE A 2 0.60 3.50 -9.36
N ALA A 3 1.07 4.73 -9.47
CA ALA A 3 0.73 5.64 -10.55
C ALA A 3 2.00 6.16 -11.20
N MET A 4 1.99 6.24 -12.53
CA MET A 4 3.10 6.86 -13.26
C MET A 4 2.83 8.35 -13.34
N ARG A 5 3.74 9.14 -12.81
CA ARG A 5 3.66 10.60 -12.81
C ARG A 5 4.94 11.14 -13.43
N ASP A 6 4.80 11.83 -14.56
CA ASP A 6 5.94 12.33 -15.34
C ASP A 6 6.94 11.23 -15.71
N GLY A 7 6.42 10.03 -15.99
CA GLY A 7 7.24 8.88 -16.36
C GLY A 7 7.92 8.18 -15.18
N VAL A 8 7.65 8.60 -13.95
CA VAL A 8 8.26 8.05 -12.73
C VAL A 8 7.20 7.35 -11.89
N PRO A 9 7.46 6.11 -11.42
CA PRO A 9 6.49 5.41 -10.59
C PRO A 9 6.38 6.04 -9.20
N HIS A 10 5.13 6.27 -8.79
CA HIS A 10 4.78 6.78 -7.46
C HIS A 10 3.83 5.80 -6.79
N VAL A 11 3.89 5.74 -5.47
CA VAL A 11 3.00 4.92 -4.66
C VAL A 11 2.24 5.83 -3.69
N ALA A 12 0.98 5.48 -3.41
CA ALA A 12 0.21 6.19 -2.41
C ALA A 12 0.56 5.61 -1.03
N LEU A 13 1.07 6.46 -0.16
CA LEU A 13 1.32 6.10 1.24
C LEU A 13 0.33 6.83 2.13
N ILE A 14 -0.12 6.17 3.19
CA ILE A 14 -0.98 6.76 4.21
C ILE A 14 -0.18 7.04 5.47
N ALA A 15 -0.56 8.09 6.17
CA ALA A 15 0.03 8.45 7.45
C ALA A 15 -0.95 8.14 8.56
N THR A 16 -0.44 7.58 9.65
CA THR A 16 -1.20 7.29 10.86
C THR A 16 -0.42 7.75 12.08
N ARG A 17 -1.02 7.68 13.27
CA ARG A 17 -0.42 8.07 14.55
C ARG A 17 0.16 9.47 14.51
N SER A 18 -0.71 10.44 14.21
CA SER A 18 -0.35 11.86 14.11
C SER A 18 0.77 12.09 13.10
N ARG A 19 0.70 11.40 11.95
CA ARG A 19 1.65 11.49 10.84
C ARG A 19 3.06 10.98 11.17
N THR A 20 3.18 10.16 12.21
CA THR A 20 4.47 9.58 12.59
C THR A 20 4.76 8.24 11.92
N ARG A 21 3.72 7.58 11.38
CA ARG A 21 3.86 6.32 10.63
C ARG A 21 3.34 6.46 9.23
N TRP A 22 4.15 6.05 8.29
CA TRP A 22 3.78 6.00 6.87
C TRP A 22 3.80 4.56 6.38
N GLY A 23 2.77 4.18 5.64
CA GLY A 23 2.65 2.81 5.17
C GLY A 23 1.69 2.66 4.01
N LEU A 24 1.51 1.41 3.60
CA LEU A 24 0.61 1.06 2.51
C LEU A 24 -0.84 1.03 2.99
N PRO A 25 -1.81 1.47 2.14
CA PRO A 25 -3.22 1.30 2.45
C PRO A 25 -3.54 -0.18 2.67
N LYS A 26 -4.27 -0.49 3.74
CA LYS A 26 -4.62 -1.86 4.06
C LYS A 26 -5.80 -1.89 5.03
N GLY A 27 -6.45 -3.04 5.10
CA GLY A 27 -7.52 -3.26 6.05
C GLY A 27 -7.97 -4.71 6.05
N ALA A 28 -8.97 -5.01 6.85
CA ALA A 28 -9.48 -6.36 7.02
C ALA A 28 -10.48 -6.73 5.93
N VAL A 29 -10.49 -8.00 5.57
CA VAL A 29 -11.54 -8.58 4.72
C VAL A 29 -12.82 -8.69 5.55
N THR A 30 -13.92 -8.16 5.03
CA THR A 30 -15.23 -8.29 5.70
C THR A 30 -15.98 -9.52 5.19
N ASP A 31 -16.99 -9.94 5.93
CA ASP A 31 -17.77 -11.13 5.58
C ASP A 31 -18.37 -11.01 4.17
N GLY A 32 -18.23 -12.08 3.38
CA GLY A 32 -18.74 -12.12 2.01
C GLY A 32 -17.88 -11.42 0.98
N GLU A 33 -16.77 -10.84 1.38
CA GLU A 33 -15.86 -10.10 0.51
C GLU A 33 -14.65 -10.97 0.14
N THR A 34 -14.20 -10.90 -1.11
CA THR A 34 -12.95 -11.56 -1.49
C THR A 34 -11.76 -10.71 -1.02
N SER A 35 -10.59 -11.32 -0.93
CA SER A 35 -9.34 -10.61 -0.61
C SER A 35 -9.07 -9.47 -1.60
N GLN A 36 -9.29 -9.71 -2.88
CA GLN A 36 -9.12 -8.69 -3.93
C GLN A 36 -10.08 -7.52 -3.76
N ALA A 37 -11.35 -7.81 -3.51
CA ALA A 37 -12.37 -6.77 -3.30
C ALA A 37 -12.05 -5.94 -2.05
N ALA A 38 -11.60 -6.60 -0.98
CA ALA A 38 -11.18 -5.92 0.25
C ALA A 38 -10.02 -4.97 -0.02
N ALA A 39 -9.00 -5.43 -0.75
CA ALA A 39 -7.84 -4.62 -1.07
C ALA A 39 -8.22 -3.37 -1.88
N LEU A 40 -9.07 -3.52 -2.88
CA LEU A 40 -9.54 -2.40 -3.70
C LEU A 40 -10.39 -1.44 -2.87
N ARG A 41 -11.26 -1.95 -2.01
CA ARG A 41 -12.09 -1.13 -1.13
C ARG A 41 -11.25 -0.31 -0.16
N GLU A 42 -10.26 -0.93 0.46
CA GLU A 42 -9.39 -0.24 1.42
C GLU A 42 -8.57 0.86 0.74
N VAL A 43 -8.06 0.62 -0.45
CA VAL A 43 -7.36 1.66 -1.22
C VAL A 43 -8.30 2.83 -1.48
N ARG A 44 -9.52 2.57 -1.92
CA ARG A 44 -10.49 3.62 -2.19
C ARG A 44 -10.88 4.39 -0.94
N GLU A 45 -11.15 3.69 0.17
CA GLU A 45 -11.53 4.32 1.42
C GLU A 45 -10.41 5.17 2.02
N GLU A 46 -9.19 4.66 2.00
CA GLU A 46 -8.06 5.35 2.63
C GLU A 46 -7.41 6.41 1.75
N THR A 47 -7.51 6.31 0.44
CA THR A 47 -6.81 7.22 -0.48
C THR A 47 -7.72 8.01 -1.42
N GLY A 48 -8.97 7.57 -1.62
CA GLY A 48 -9.86 8.18 -2.61
C GLY A 48 -9.61 7.71 -4.04
N ILE A 49 -8.73 6.74 -4.25
CA ILE A 49 -8.32 6.32 -5.58
C ILE A 49 -8.99 5.01 -5.99
N GLU A 50 -9.43 4.95 -7.25
CA GLU A 50 -9.82 3.70 -7.89
C GLU A 50 -8.59 3.09 -8.55
N ALA A 51 -8.33 1.84 -8.21
CA ALA A 51 -7.17 1.11 -8.69
C ALA A 51 -7.61 -0.19 -9.36
N ARG A 52 -6.70 -0.78 -10.13
CA ARG A 52 -6.89 -2.08 -10.76
C ARG A 52 -5.78 -3.01 -10.33
N ILE A 53 -6.14 -4.24 -9.95
CA ILE A 53 -5.16 -5.25 -9.55
C ILE A 53 -4.46 -5.80 -10.78
N LEU A 54 -3.13 -5.82 -10.73
CA LEU A 54 -2.29 -6.42 -11.76
C LEU A 54 -1.91 -7.85 -11.40
N ARG A 55 -1.50 -8.07 -10.14
CA ARG A 55 -1.13 -9.40 -9.65
C ARG A 55 -1.00 -9.41 -8.14
N PRO A 56 -1.01 -10.60 -7.50
CA PRO A 56 -0.78 -10.67 -6.06
C PRO A 56 0.69 -10.42 -5.70
N LEU A 57 0.90 -9.87 -4.52
CA LEU A 57 2.19 -9.73 -3.85
C LEU A 57 2.22 -10.65 -2.64
N PRO A 58 3.38 -10.83 -2.01
CA PRO A 58 3.46 -11.63 -0.79
C PRO A 58 2.54 -11.13 0.31
N THR A 59 1.96 -12.06 1.07
CA THR A 59 1.15 -11.74 2.25
C THR A 59 2.08 -11.32 3.39
N ILE A 60 1.65 -10.31 4.15
CA ILE A 60 2.41 -9.85 5.32
C ILE A 60 1.65 -10.23 6.59
N GLU A 61 2.38 -10.73 7.58
CA GLU A 61 1.85 -10.93 8.92
C GLU A 61 2.30 -9.78 9.81
N TYR A 62 1.33 -9.18 10.49
CA TYR A 62 1.58 -8.15 11.50
C TYR A 62 1.30 -8.74 12.87
N THR A 63 2.21 -8.51 13.80
CA THR A 63 2.06 -8.93 15.19
C THR A 63 2.08 -7.70 16.07
N PHE A 64 1.09 -7.55 16.92
CA PHE A 64 1.02 -6.41 17.85
C PHE A 64 0.31 -6.80 19.14
N ARG A 65 0.52 -6.02 20.19
CA ARG A 65 -0.16 -6.22 21.45
C ARG A 65 -1.37 -5.31 21.56
N ALA A 66 -2.49 -5.92 21.97
CA ALA A 66 -3.71 -5.20 22.34
C ALA A 66 -3.95 -5.53 23.82
N GLY A 67 -3.52 -4.65 24.72
CA GLY A 67 -3.51 -4.94 26.14
C GLY A 67 -2.53 -6.08 26.46
N ASP A 68 -3.01 -7.14 27.11
CA ASP A 68 -2.20 -8.34 27.40
C ASP A 68 -2.28 -9.40 26.31
N THR A 69 -3.05 -9.14 25.25
CA THR A 69 -3.26 -10.10 24.17
C THR A 69 -2.31 -9.82 23.00
N LEU A 70 -1.66 -10.88 22.52
CA LEU A 70 -0.84 -10.82 21.32
C LEU A 70 -1.76 -11.09 20.13
N VAL A 71 -1.82 -10.14 19.20
CA VAL A 71 -2.69 -10.23 18.03
C VAL A 71 -1.85 -10.45 16.76
N PHE A 72 -2.27 -11.41 15.94
CA PHE A 72 -1.67 -11.69 14.64
C PHE A 72 -2.66 -11.30 13.56
N LYS A 73 -2.21 -10.53 12.58
CA LYS A 73 -3.04 -10.09 11.47
C LYS A 73 -2.32 -10.37 10.17
N ARG A 74 -3.01 -11.04 9.24
CA ARG A 74 -2.49 -11.31 7.90
C ARG A 74 -3.17 -10.40 6.91
N VAL A 75 -2.39 -9.79 6.04
CA VAL A 75 -2.91 -8.91 5.00
C VAL A 75 -2.35 -9.36 3.64
N ASP A 76 -3.25 -9.61 2.70
CA ASP A 76 -2.89 -9.92 1.33
C ASP A 76 -2.71 -8.62 0.56
N PHE A 77 -1.52 -8.43 0.01
CA PHE A 77 -1.22 -7.27 -0.80
C PHE A 77 -1.25 -7.60 -2.28
N TYR A 78 -1.53 -6.59 -3.08
CA TYR A 78 -1.60 -6.74 -4.54
C TYR A 78 -0.88 -5.57 -5.19
N LEU A 79 -0.18 -5.87 -6.28
CA LEU A 79 0.33 -4.82 -7.14
C LEU A 79 -0.86 -4.26 -7.91
N MET A 80 -1.08 -2.96 -7.77
CA MET A 80 -2.21 -2.27 -8.38
C MET A 80 -1.72 -1.09 -9.21
N GLU A 81 -2.49 -0.74 -10.24
CA GLU A 81 -2.25 0.48 -10.97
C GLU A 81 -3.39 1.47 -10.78
N TYR A 82 -3.06 2.75 -10.85
CA TYR A 82 -4.01 3.85 -10.78
C TYR A 82 -4.96 3.82 -11.98
N VAL A 83 -6.25 4.00 -11.72
CA VAL A 83 -7.28 4.13 -12.75
C VAL A 83 -7.88 5.53 -12.73
N ALA A 84 -8.36 6.00 -11.60
CA ALA A 84 -9.06 7.28 -11.49
C ALA A 84 -9.07 7.80 -10.05
N GLY A 85 -9.42 9.06 -9.91
CA GLY A 85 -9.62 9.72 -8.62
C GLY A 85 -8.46 10.60 -8.18
N GLU A 86 -8.70 11.35 -7.12
CA GLU A 86 -7.71 12.22 -6.50
C GLU A 86 -7.50 11.80 -5.05
N LEU A 87 -6.30 12.01 -4.52
CA LEU A 87 -6.00 11.67 -3.15
C LEU A 87 -6.89 12.47 -2.20
N GLU A 88 -7.63 11.73 -1.36
CA GLU A 88 -8.52 12.29 -0.35
C GLU A 88 -8.46 11.38 0.88
N PRO A 89 -7.78 11.81 1.95
CA PRO A 89 -7.66 10.98 3.14
C PRO A 89 -8.99 10.86 3.88
N GLN A 90 -9.32 9.64 4.32
CA GLN A 90 -10.44 9.43 5.22
C GLN A 90 -9.95 9.71 6.64
N LEU A 91 -10.17 10.93 7.11
CA LEU A 91 -9.59 11.43 8.35
C LEU A 91 -10.05 10.68 9.62
N SER A 92 -11.10 9.87 9.52
CA SER A 92 -11.50 9.01 10.64
C SER A 92 -10.56 7.82 10.83
N GLU A 93 -9.75 7.47 9.82
CA GLU A 93 -8.87 6.31 9.87
C GLU A 93 -7.41 6.66 9.60
N VAL A 94 -7.16 7.66 8.76
CA VAL A 94 -5.79 8.06 8.39
C VAL A 94 -5.63 9.57 8.55
N ASP A 95 -4.42 9.99 8.85
CA ASP A 95 -4.12 11.42 9.06
C ASP A 95 -3.79 12.15 7.76
N ASP A 96 -3.26 11.43 6.78
CA ASP A 96 -2.86 12.01 5.51
C ASP A 96 -2.64 10.92 4.46
N VAL A 97 -2.57 11.33 3.21
CA VAL A 97 -2.19 10.46 2.10
C VAL A 97 -1.35 11.26 1.10
N GLU A 98 -0.30 10.65 0.58
CA GLU A 98 0.58 11.31 -0.39
C GLU A 98 1.00 10.37 -1.50
N TRP A 99 1.15 10.93 -2.71
CA TRP A 99 1.91 10.26 -3.76
C TRP A 99 3.39 10.46 -3.46
N VAL A 100 4.10 9.36 -3.30
CA VAL A 100 5.54 9.36 -2.99
C VAL A 100 6.26 8.62 -4.09
N GLU A 101 7.31 9.21 -4.64
CA GLU A 101 8.14 8.51 -5.61
C GLU A 101 8.59 7.18 -4.99
N LEU A 102 8.51 6.10 -5.78
CA LEU A 102 8.71 4.75 -5.26
C LEU A 102 10.06 4.58 -4.54
N THR A 103 11.13 5.16 -5.07
CA THR A 103 12.45 5.12 -4.42
C THR A 103 12.47 5.84 -3.08
N ALA A 104 11.76 6.96 -2.97
CA ALA A 104 11.66 7.69 -1.70
C ALA A 104 10.76 6.96 -0.70
N ALA A 105 9.75 6.24 -1.19
CA ALA A 105 8.84 5.46 -0.34
C ALA A 105 9.59 4.39 0.44
N LEU A 106 10.65 3.83 -0.12
CA LEU A 106 11.48 2.84 0.57
C LEU A 106 12.06 3.39 1.88
N ARG A 107 12.37 4.67 1.91
CA ARG A 107 12.91 5.31 3.10
C ARG A 107 11.82 5.77 4.07
N ARG A 108 10.64 6.09 3.55
CA ARG A 108 9.53 6.62 4.36
C ARG A 108 8.69 5.54 5.02
N ALA A 109 8.64 4.34 4.44
CA ALA A 109 7.84 3.25 4.98
C ALA A 109 8.30 2.88 6.39
N SER A 110 7.37 2.87 7.33
CA SER A 110 7.67 2.60 8.75
C SER A 110 7.82 1.12 9.07
N PHE A 111 7.29 0.23 8.21
CA PHE A 111 7.36 -1.21 8.41
C PHE A 111 8.32 -1.86 7.42
N ASP A 112 9.26 -2.65 7.95
CA ASP A 112 10.24 -3.36 7.11
C ASP A 112 9.59 -4.32 6.12
N SER A 113 8.51 -4.99 6.53
CA SER A 113 7.78 -5.91 5.66
C SER A 113 7.15 -5.19 4.47
N GLU A 114 6.61 -4.00 4.68
CA GLU A 114 6.04 -3.19 3.60
C GLU A 114 7.14 -2.61 2.71
N ARG A 115 8.26 -2.24 3.30
CA ARG A 115 9.44 -1.78 2.54
C ARG A 115 9.91 -2.85 1.56
N LYS A 116 9.90 -4.09 1.99
CA LYS A 116 10.28 -5.22 1.13
C LYS A 116 9.33 -5.36 -0.06
N LEU A 117 8.03 -5.17 0.14
CA LEU A 117 7.07 -5.17 -0.97
C LEU A 117 7.35 -4.03 -1.95
N LEU A 118 7.73 -2.86 -1.45
CA LEU A 118 8.08 -1.72 -2.28
C LEU A 118 9.35 -1.99 -3.08
N GLU A 119 10.32 -2.66 -2.49
CA GLU A 119 11.55 -3.08 -3.20
C GLU A 119 11.21 -4.04 -4.34
N ASP A 120 10.35 -5.02 -4.09
CA ASP A 120 9.92 -5.98 -5.11
C ASP A 120 9.20 -5.26 -6.26
N ALA A 121 8.32 -4.31 -5.94
CA ALA A 121 7.61 -3.53 -6.94
C ALA A 121 8.58 -2.68 -7.78
N LEU A 122 9.57 -2.08 -7.14
CA LEU A 122 10.56 -1.27 -7.82
C LEU A 122 11.38 -2.11 -8.81
N GLN A 123 11.81 -3.30 -8.41
CA GLN A 123 12.54 -4.20 -9.28
C GLN A 123 11.72 -4.59 -10.51
N GLU A 124 10.44 -4.86 -10.32
CA GLU A 124 9.57 -5.25 -11.41
C GLU A 124 9.30 -4.11 -12.41
N LEU A 125 9.19 -2.89 -11.91
CA LEU A 125 8.91 -1.72 -12.74
C LEU A 125 10.17 -1.10 -13.33
N SER A 126 11.34 -1.48 -12.83
CA SER A 126 12.61 -0.98 -13.36
C SER A 126 12.92 -1.65 -14.70
N PRO A 127 13.46 -0.91 -15.68
CA PRO A 127 13.90 -1.52 -16.92
C PRO A 127 14.93 -2.61 -16.65
N ARG A 128 14.70 -3.81 -17.18
CA ARG A 128 15.68 -4.86 -17.05
C ARG A 128 16.91 -4.50 -17.90
N PRO A 129 18.11 -4.73 -17.36
CA PRO A 129 19.29 -4.56 -18.19
C PRO A 129 19.19 -5.48 -19.39
N VAL A 130 19.44 -4.93 -20.56
CA VAL A 130 19.47 -5.73 -21.78
C VAL A 130 20.66 -6.66 -21.67
N SER A 131 20.39 -7.95 -21.48
CA SER A 131 21.47 -8.93 -21.53
C SER A 131 21.90 -9.09 -22.98
N SER A 132 23.04 -8.64 -23.24
CA SER A 132 23.69 -8.86 -24.52
C SER A 132 24.35 -10.24 -24.55
#